data_91cff1d98e0cd551db0d362dd16b78bc
#
_entry.id   91cff1d98e0cd551db0d362dd16b78bc
#
_cell.length_a   1.000
_cell.length_b   1.000
_cell.length_c   1.000
_cell.angle_alpha   90.00
_cell.angle_beta   90.00
_cell.angle_gamma   90.00
#
_symmetry.space_group_name_H-M   'P 1'
#
loop_
_entity.id
_entity.type
_entity.pdbx_description
1 polymer ?
#
loop_
_entity_poly.entity_id
_entity_poly.type
_entity_poly.pdbx_seq_one_letter_code
_entity_poly.pdbx_strand_id
1 'polypeptide(L)'
;MNIFEDGIFAAIAAIGFSSISNTPRRAYLTCALIAAIGHAIRYVLTLPELGGLHIIPASAAASFAVGLFAVLFAPRIKCPAEVCFFPALLPMIPGMYAYRTIEALLSCLYHTQEEAFSHYFYLFAFNGLTCSFIILGMVIGATIPIFLLKKLSFTATR
;
A
#
# COMPACT_ATOMS: atom_id res chain seq x y z
N MET A 1 -2.51 13.68 12.24
CA MET A 1 -2.07 12.29 12.55
C MET A 1 -0.55 12.30 12.51
N ASN A 2 0.08 11.82 13.55
CA ASN A 2 1.55 11.79 13.66
C ASN A 2 2.11 10.53 13.00
N ILE A 3 3.39 10.56 12.60
CA ILE A 3 4.06 9.41 11.98
C ILE A 3 3.96 8.12 12.82
N PHE A 4 3.99 8.25 14.15
CA PHE A 4 3.86 7.11 15.06
C PHE A 4 2.45 6.52 15.06
N GLU A 5 1.42 7.37 15.05
CA GLU A 5 0.02 6.94 14.99
C GLU A 5 -0.25 6.19 13.68
N ASP A 6 0.18 6.74 12.54
CA ASP A 6 0.03 6.12 11.22
C ASP A 6 0.71 4.75 11.18
N GLY A 7 1.95 4.65 11.68
CA GLY A 7 2.68 3.39 11.77
C GLY A 7 2.01 2.34 12.67
N ILE A 8 1.51 2.74 13.84
CA ILE A 8 0.82 1.84 14.77
C ILE A 8 -0.48 1.31 14.15
N PHE A 9 -1.31 2.17 13.56
CA PHE A 9 -2.55 1.73 12.92
C PHE A 9 -2.28 0.81 11.73
N ALA A 10 -1.24 1.09 10.93
CA ALA A 10 -0.81 0.22 9.86
C ALA A 10 -0.34 -1.15 10.37
N ALA A 11 0.40 -1.19 11.49
CA ALA A 11 0.83 -2.44 12.12
C ALA A 11 -0.34 -3.29 12.60
N ILE A 12 -1.32 -2.68 13.28
CA ILE A 12 -2.54 -3.36 13.75
C ILE A 12 -3.34 -3.91 12.57
N ALA A 13 -3.54 -3.08 11.52
CA ALA A 13 -4.24 -3.50 10.32
C ALA A 13 -3.53 -4.67 9.62
N ALA A 14 -2.20 -4.63 9.52
CA ALA A 14 -1.42 -5.72 8.92
C ALA A 14 -1.54 -7.03 9.70
N ILE A 15 -1.65 -6.99 11.04
CA ILE A 15 -1.94 -8.18 11.85
C ILE A 15 -3.32 -8.75 11.51
N GLY A 16 -4.34 -7.89 11.40
CA GLY A 16 -5.68 -8.30 10.99
C GLY A 16 -5.69 -8.96 9.62
N PHE A 17 -5.04 -8.32 8.63
CA PHE A 17 -4.93 -8.88 7.29
C PHE A 17 -4.10 -10.18 7.24
N SER A 18 -3.05 -10.30 8.05
CA SER A 18 -2.29 -11.54 8.19
C SER A 18 -3.16 -12.70 8.69
N SER A 19 -4.09 -12.42 9.61
CA SER A 19 -5.03 -13.40 10.12
C SER A 19 -5.99 -13.92 9.03
N ILE A 20 -6.51 -13.02 8.20
CA ILE A 20 -7.43 -13.36 7.10
C ILE A 20 -6.69 -14.10 5.98
N SER A 21 -5.43 -13.76 5.73
CA SER A 21 -4.61 -14.32 4.65
C SER A 21 -3.98 -15.69 4.98
N ASN A 22 -4.35 -16.33 6.07
CA ASN A 22 -3.74 -17.57 6.55
C ASN A 22 -2.21 -17.51 6.73
N THR A 23 -1.69 -16.34 7.05
CA THR A 23 -0.27 -16.13 7.32
C THR A 23 0.14 -16.91 8.57
N PRO A 24 1.28 -17.61 8.60
CA PRO A 24 1.76 -18.30 9.80
C PRO A 24 1.95 -17.31 10.96
N ARG A 25 1.48 -17.65 12.16
CA ARG A 25 1.52 -16.76 13.34
C ARG A 25 2.90 -16.18 13.63
N ARG A 26 3.98 -16.93 13.31
CA ARG A 26 5.37 -16.48 13.45
C ARG A 26 5.71 -15.27 12.57
N ALA A 27 4.96 -15.02 11.49
CA ALA A 27 5.19 -13.91 10.56
C ALA A 27 4.39 -12.64 10.93
N TYR A 28 3.39 -12.73 11.83
CA TYR A 28 2.51 -11.59 12.16
C TYR A 28 3.28 -10.35 12.61
N LEU A 29 4.22 -10.51 13.53
CA LEU A 29 5.03 -9.39 14.04
C LEU A 29 5.88 -8.79 12.91
N THR A 30 6.42 -9.62 12.04
CA THR A 30 7.21 -9.16 10.89
C THR A 30 6.35 -8.39 9.90
N CYS A 31 5.14 -8.87 9.58
CA CYS A 31 4.17 -8.15 8.75
C CYS A 31 3.82 -6.78 9.35
N ALA A 32 3.57 -6.73 10.66
CA ALA A 32 3.26 -5.50 11.38
C ALA A 32 4.41 -4.48 11.33
N LEU A 33 5.63 -4.93 11.57
CA LEU A 33 6.83 -4.07 11.50
C LEU A 33 7.07 -3.53 10.08
N ILE A 34 6.97 -4.39 9.07
CA ILE A 34 7.13 -3.99 7.67
C ILE A 34 6.05 -2.99 7.27
N ALA A 35 4.80 -3.20 7.68
CA ALA A 35 3.71 -2.27 7.43
C ALA A 35 3.95 -0.89 8.08
N ALA A 36 4.37 -0.87 9.35
CA ALA A 36 4.69 0.36 10.06
C ALA A 36 5.81 1.14 9.36
N ILE A 37 6.88 0.46 8.93
CA ILE A 37 8.00 1.08 8.21
C ILE A 37 7.52 1.63 6.85
N GLY A 38 6.75 0.85 6.09
CA GLY A 38 6.22 1.29 4.79
C GLY A 38 5.34 2.54 4.92
N HIS A 39 4.43 2.57 5.90
CA HIS A 39 3.59 3.72 6.19
C HIS A 39 4.41 4.94 6.63
N ALA A 40 5.37 4.75 7.53
CA ALA A 40 6.26 5.82 7.96
C ALA A 40 7.05 6.43 6.79
N ILE A 41 7.59 5.61 5.88
CA ILE A 41 8.29 6.08 4.67
C ILE A 41 7.34 6.88 3.78
N ARG A 42 6.13 6.36 3.50
CA ARG A 42 5.15 7.07 2.69
C ARG A 42 4.79 8.41 3.31
N TYR A 43 4.54 8.43 4.62
CA TYR A 43 4.21 9.63 5.37
C TYR A 43 5.33 10.69 5.24
N VAL A 44 6.57 10.30 5.50
CA VAL A 44 7.74 11.19 5.41
C VAL A 44 7.91 11.75 4.00
N LEU A 45 7.78 10.92 2.96
CA LEU A 45 7.93 11.34 1.57
C LEU A 45 6.83 12.32 1.11
N THR A 46 5.65 12.25 1.72
CA THR A 46 4.53 13.17 1.41
C THR A 46 4.55 14.46 2.21
N LEU A 47 5.43 14.58 3.23
CA LEU A 47 5.55 15.82 4.02
C LEU A 47 6.09 16.97 3.16
N PRO A 48 5.40 18.14 3.15
CA PRO A 48 5.84 19.31 2.39
C PRO A 48 7.25 19.79 2.75
N GLU A 49 7.64 19.61 4.01
CA GLU A 49 8.95 20.01 4.55
C GLU A 49 10.13 19.20 3.98
N LEU A 50 9.88 17.98 3.50
CA LEU A 50 10.88 17.06 2.98
C LEU A 50 10.80 16.85 1.45
N GLY A 51 10.15 17.79 0.75
CA GLY A 51 10.05 17.75 -0.71
C GLY A 51 8.65 17.43 -1.26
N GLY A 52 7.68 17.13 -0.41
CA GLY A 52 6.26 17.04 -0.76
C GLY A 52 5.95 16.15 -1.97
N LEU A 53 6.53 14.95 -2.05
CA LEU A 53 6.27 14.05 -3.17
C LEU A 53 4.77 13.75 -3.29
N HIS A 54 4.29 13.71 -4.53
CA HIS A 54 2.92 13.28 -4.80
C HIS A 54 2.70 11.85 -4.27
N ILE A 55 1.49 11.54 -3.81
CA ILE A 55 1.14 10.26 -3.18
C ILE A 55 1.48 9.04 -4.05
N ILE A 56 1.45 9.15 -5.38
CA ILE A 56 1.74 8.06 -6.32
C ILE A 56 3.21 7.61 -6.20
N PRO A 57 4.24 8.46 -6.45
CA PRO A 57 5.62 8.04 -6.32
C PRO A 57 6.02 7.74 -4.86
N ALA A 58 5.43 8.43 -3.88
CA ALA A 58 5.65 8.13 -2.47
C ALA A 58 5.18 6.72 -2.11
N SER A 59 4.00 6.29 -2.59
CA SER A 59 3.49 4.94 -2.38
C SER A 59 4.32 3.88 -3.10
N ALA A 60 4.83 4.17 -4.30
CA ALA A 60 5.72 3.26 -5.03
C ALA A 60 7.06 3.07 -4.29
N ALA A 61 7.67 4.15 -3.78
CA ALA A 61 8.90 4.07 -3.00
C ALA A 61 8.71 3.34 -1.66
N ALA A 62 7.61 3.62 -0.96
CA ALA A 62 7.27 2.94 0.28
C ALA A 62 7.03 1.44 0.06
N SER A 63 6.32 1.06 -0.99
CA SER A 63 6.08 -0.36 -1.32
C SER A 63 7.36 -1.08 -1.75
N PHE A 64 8.30 -0.39 -2.41
CA PHE A 64 9.63 -0.93 -2.67
C PHE A 64 10.35 -1.27 -1.36
N ALA A 65 10.32 -0.38 -0.38
CA ALA A 65 10.88 -0.65 0.94
C ALA A 65 10.18 -1.84 1.63
N VAL A 66 8.85 -1.92 1.56
CA VAL A 66 8.08 -3.06 2.08
C VAL A 66 8.54 -4.38 1.44
N GLY A 67 8.66 -4.43 0.11
CA GLY A 67 9.16 -5.60 -0.62
C GLY A 67 10.60 -5.97 -0.24
N LEU A 68 11.48 -4.97 -0.10
CA LEU A 68 12.87 -5.18 0.31
C LEU A 68 12.96 -5.78 1.72
N PHE A 69 12.27 -5.20 2.69
CA PHE A 69 12.26 -5.73 4.06
C PHE A 69 11.62 -7.11 4.13
N ALA A 70 10.57 -7.38 3.35
CA ALA A 70 9.96 -8.70 3.28
C ALA A 70 10.99 -9.76 2.82
N VAL A 71 11.76 -9.48 1.77
CA VAL A 71 12.82 -10.39 1.29
C VAL A 71 13.93 -10.57 2.33
N LEU A 72 14.35 -9.50 3.01
CA LEU A 72 15.41 -9.56 4.03
C LEU A 72 14.97 -10.34 5.29
N PHE A 73 13.70 -10.27 5.68
CA PHE A 73 13.19 -10.99 6.84
C PHE A 73 12.72 -12.41 6.53
N ALA A 74 12.38 -12.73 5.27
CA ALA A 74 11.90 -14.04 4.84
C ALA A 74 12.76 -15.21 5.34
N PRO A 75 14.11 -15.18 5.23
CA PRO A 75 14.95 -16.28 5.72
C PRO A 75 14.88 -16.47 7.25
N ARG A 76 14.74 -15.39 8.02
CA ARG A 76 14.67 -15.45 9.49
C ARG A 76 13.40 -16.12 9.99
N ILE A 77 12.29 -15.87 9.32
CA ILE A 77 10.98 -16.44 9.68
C ILE A 77 10.67 -17.73 8.94
N LYS A 78 11.56 -18.18 8.04
CA LYS A 78 11.40 -19.37 7.20
C LYS A 78 10.04 -19.39 6.48
N CYS A 79 9.69 -18.27 5.87
CA CYS A 79 8.48 -18.09 5.05
C CYS A 79 8.86 -17.38 3.75
N PRO A 80 8.12 -17.62 2.65
CA PRO A 80 8.28 -16.82 1.43
C PRO A 80 8.06 -15.34 1.69
N ALA A 81 8.77 -14.47 0.97
CA ALA A 81 8.65 -13.02 1.13
C ALA A 81 7.21 -12.52 0.90
N GLU A 82 6.49 -13.16 -0.02
CA GLU A 82 5.10 -12.86 -0.37
C GLU A 82 4.15 -12.95 0.84
N VAL A 83 4.41 -13.89 1.74
CA VAL A 83 3.63 -14.09 2.97
C VAL A 83 3.71 -12.86 3.88
N CYS A 84 4.79 -12.11 3.81
CA CYS A 84 5.01 -10.93 4.65
C CYS A 84 4.62 -9.63 3.96
N PHE A 85 4.99 -9.44 2.69
CA PHE A 85 4.73 -8.16 2.05
C PHE A 85 3.25 -7.98 1.73
N PHE A 86 2.52 -9.03 1.36
CA PHE A 86 1.11 -8.92 1.00
C PHE A 86 0.26 -8.31 2.12
N PRO A 87 0.22 -8.87 3.35
CA PRO A 87 -0.52 -8.24 4.45
C PRO A 87 -0.01 -6.85 4.83
N ALA A 88 1.29 -6.60 4.66
CA ALA A 88 1.88 -5.30 4.97
C ALA A 88 1.51 -4.19 3.97
N LEU A 89 1.22 -4.53 2.71
CA LEU A 89 0.77 -3.59 1.69
C LEU A 89 -0.71 -3.23 1.80
N LEU A 90 -1.55 -4.13 2.32
CA LEU A 90 -3.00 -3.94 2.36
C LEU A 90 -3.43 -2.64 3.05
N PRO A 91 -2.83 -2.23 4.18
CA PRO A 91 -3.17 -0.93 4.80
C PRO A 91 -2.83 0.28 3.91
N MET A 92 -1.90 0.13 2.95
CA MET A 92 -1.49 1.20 2.03
C MET A 92 -2.42 1.37 0.83
N ILE A 93 -3.35 0.45 0.60
CA ILE A 93 -4.31 0.54 -0.50
C ILE A 93 -5.09 1.85 -0.40
N PRO A 94 -5.23 2.60 -1.50
CA PRO A 94 -5.83 3.94 -1.49
C PRO A 94 -7.37 3.88 -1.42
N GLY A 95 -7.93 3.31 -0.34
CA GLY A 95 -9.36 3.08 -0.15
C GLY A 95 -10.21 4.34 -0.27
N MET A 96 -9.72 5.48 0.23
CA MET A 96 -10.43 6.75 0.12
C MET A 96 -10.59 7.24 -1.34
N TYR A 97 -9.57 7.02 -2.17
CA TYR A 97 -9.68 7.35 -3.60
C TYR A 97 -10.65 6.40 -4.31
N ALA A 98 -10.63 5.11 -3.99
CA ALA A 98 -11.59 4.15 -4.52
C ALA A 98 -13.02 4.50 -4.12
N TYR A 99 -13.25 4.82 -2.84
CA TYR A 99 -14.55 5.25 -2.34
C TYR A 99 -15.07 6.49 -3.07
N ARG A 100 -14.26 7.56 -3.15
CA ARG A 100 -14.62 8.81 -3.84
C ARG A 100 -14.87 8.60 -5.33
N THR A 101 -14.19 7.64 -5.97
CA THR A 101 -14.43 7.28 -7.37
C THR A 101 -15.85 6.74 -7.55
N ILE A 102 -16.26 5.81 -6.70
CA ILE A 102 -17.62 5.23 -6.77
C ILE A 102 -18.68 6.27 -6.43
N GLU A 103 -18.45 7.07 -5.37
CA GLU A 103 -19.34 8.17 -4.99
C GLU A 103 -19.55 9.16 -6.13
N ALA A 104 -18.48 9.60 -6.78
CA ALA A 104 -18.56 10.52 -7.92
C ALA A 104 -19.27 9.89 -9.13
N LEU A 105 -19.02 8.61 -9.42
CA LEU A 105 -19.71 7.87 -10.47
C LEU A 105 -21.23 7.82 -10.23
N LEU A 106 -21.64 7.48 -9.01
CA LEU A 106 -23.06 7.47 -8.65
C LEU A 106 -23.65 8.88 -8.77
N SER A 107 -22.94 9.91 -8.33
CA SER A 107 -23.37 11.30 -8.45
C SER A 107 -23.56 11.73 -9.92
N CYS A 108 -22.74 11.27 -10.85
CA CYS A 108 -22.94 11.48 -12.29
C CYS A 108 -24.28 10.94 -12.77
N LEU A 109 -24.71 9.79 -12.25
CA LEU A 109 -25.98 9.16 -12.67
C LEU A 109 -27.21 9.89 -12.09
N TYR A 110 -27.08 10.49 -10.89
CA TYR A 110 -28.17 11.21 -10.25
C TYR A 110 -28.33 12.66 -10.73
N HIS A 111 -27.27 13.30 -11.19
CA HIS A 111 -27.28 14.70 -11.62
C HIS A 111 -27.23 14.80 -13.13
N THR A 112 -28.38 15.07 -13.76
CA THR A 112 -28.52 15.17 -15.21
C THR A 112 -28.16 16.54 -15.80
N GLN A 113 -27.93 17.54 -14.96
CA GLN A 113 -27.48 18.87 -15.38
C GLN A 113 -26.02 18.82 -15.83
N GLU A 114 -25.72 19.39 -16.99
CA GLU A 114 -24.40 19.31 -17.62
C GLU A 114 -23.25 19.81 -16.74
N GLU A 115 -23.46 20.94 -16.04
CA GLU A 115 -22.44 21.49 -15.11
C GLU A 115 -22.14 20.54 -13.95
N ALA A 116 -23.18 20.00 -13.32
CA ALA A 116 -23.04 19.06 -12.20
C ALA A 116 -22.42 17.74 -12.67
N PHE A 117 -22.87 17.22 -13.81
CA PHE A 117 -22.31 16.02 -14.42
C PHE A 117 -20.81 16.19 -14.71
N SER A 118 -20.41 17.30 -15.33
CA SER A 118 -19.00 17.58 -15.64
C SER A 118 -18.14 17.65 -14.39
N HIS A 119 -18.64 18.26 -13.32
CA HIS A 119 -17.94 18.32 -12.04
C HIS A 119 -17.73 16.92 -11.43
N TYR A 120 -18.78 16.12 -11.35
CA TYR A 120 -18.67 14.76 -10.79
C TYR A 120 -17.88 13.83 -11.68
N PHE A 121 -17.95 13.97 -13.00
CA PHE A 121 -17.12 13.22 -13.93
C PHE A 121 -15.62 13.55 -13.78
N TYR A 122 -15.29 14.83 -13.56
CA TYR A 122 -13.92 15.21 -13.21
C TYR A 122 -13.45 14.53 -11.92
N LEU A 123 -14.27 14.54 -10.87
CA LEU A 123 -13.94 13.88 -9.59
C LEU A 123 -13.77 12.36 -9.76
N PHE A 124 -14.64 11.73 -10.54
CA PHE A 124 -14.55 10.32 -10.89
C PHE A 124 -13.24 10.00 -11.60
N ALA A 125 -12.90 10.73 -12.65
CA ALA A 125 -11.68 10.52 -13.41
C ALA A 125 -10.43 10.78 -12.57
N PHE A 126 -10.39 11.89 -11.83
CA PHE A 126 -9.25 12.25 -10.98
C PHE A 126 -8.98 11.22 -9.89
N ASN A 127 -10.00 10.85 -9.11
CA ASN A 127 -9.84 9.88 -8.03
C ASN A 127 -9.56 8.47 -8.58
N GLY A 128 -10.23 8.06 -9.66
CA GLY A 128 -10.05 6.76 -10.28
C GLY A 128 -8.65 6.56 -10.86
N LEU A 129 -8.15 7.55 -11.60
CA LEU A 129 -6.78 7.53 -12.13
C LEU A 129 -5.75 7.54 -11.00
N THR A 130 -5.92 8.40 -10.01
CA THR A 130 -5.02 8.46 -8.85
C THR A 130 -4.98 7.13 -8.12
N CYS A 131 -6.13 6.52 -7.85
CA CYS A 131 -6.23 5.20 -7.23
C CYS A 131 -5.48 4.14 -8.05
N SER A 132 -5.73 4.09 -9.36
CA SER A 132 -5.12 3.12 -10.27
C SER A 132 -3.60 3.26 -10.32
N PHE A 133 -3.08 4.48 -10.43
CA PHE A 133 -1.64 4.71 -10.46
C PHE A 133 -0.95 4.45 -9.13
N ILE A 134 -1.61 4.69 -7.99
CA ILE A 134 -1.09 4.28 -6.68
C ILE A 134 -0.94 2.76 -6.61
N ILE A 135 -2.00 2.01 -6.99
CA ILE A 135 -1.97 0.53 -6.95
C ILE A 135 -0.90 -0.02 -7.90
N LEU A 136 -0.83 0.49 -9.14
CA LEU A 136 0.20 0.10 -10.09
C LEU A 136 1.62 0.38 -9.56
N GLY A 137 1.84 1.58 -9.03
CA GLY A 137 3.11 1.95 -8.41
C GLY A 137 3.48 1.06 -7.24
N MET A 138 2.51 0.70 -6.40
CA MET A 138 2.71 -0.20 -5.27
C MET A 138 3.08 -1.61 -5.72
N VAL A 139 2.38 -2.16 -6.71
CA VAL A 139 2.66 -3.51 -7.25
C VAL A 139 4.06 -3.56 -7.85
N ILE A 140 4.41 -2.59 -8.69
CA ILE A 140 5.74 -2.49 -9.30
C ILE A 140 6.81 -2.32 -8.21
N GLY A 141 6.62 -1.38 -7.29
CA GLY A 141 7.56 -1.12 -6.21
C GLY A 141 7.85 -2.36 -5.37
N ALA A 142 6.82 -3.05 -4.90
CA ALA A 142 6.99 -4.22 -4.04
C ALA A 142 7.60 -5.43 -4.75
N THR A 143 7.33 -5.60 -6.05
CA THR A 143 7.83 -6.77 -6.81
C THR A 143 9.27 -6.64 -7.23
N ILE A 144 9.78 -5.42 -7.48
CA ILE A 144 11.17 -5.21 -7.88
C ILE A 144 12.18 -5.88 -6.93
N PRO A 145 12.16 -5.67 -5.60
CA PRO A 145 13.11 -6.32 -4.69
C PRO A 145 13.01 -7.86 -4.72
N ILE A 146 11.82 -8.40 -4.90
CA ILE A 146 11.59 -9.85 -4.95
C ILE A 146 12.28 -10.47 -6.16
N PHE A 147 12.15 -9.83 -7.33
CA PHE A 147 12.81 -10.29 -8.55
C PHE A 147 14.32 -10.08 -8.54
N LEU A 148 14.81 -8.95 -8.03
CA LEU A 148 16.23 -8.65 -7.93
C LEU A 148 16.93 -9.60 -6.95
N LEU A 149 16.31 -9.92 -5.82
CA LEU A 149 16.84 -10.78 -4.76
C LEU A 149 16.22 -12.19 -4.79
N LYS A 150 15.94 -12.71 -5.98
CA LYS A 150 15.28 -14.00 -6.21
C LYS A 150 15.89 -15.16 -5.40
N LYS A 151 17.20 -15.22 -5.27
CA LYS A 151 17.90 -16.27 -4.48
C LYS A 151 17.50 -16.23 -3.00
N LEU A 152 17.35 -15.05 -2.41
CA LEU A 152 16.96 -14.86 -1.01
C LEU A 152 15.45 -15.07 -0.82
N SER A 153 14.63 -14.61 -1.76
CA SER A 153 13.17 -14.70 -1.71
C SER A 153 12.67 -16.15 -1.77
N PHE A 154 13.30 -17.00 -2.60
CA PHE A 154 12.81 -18.38 -2.84
C PHE A 154 13.57 -19.47 -2.07
N THR A 155 14.72 -19.20 -1.45
CA THR A 155 15.45 -20.19 -0.64
C THR A 155 14.83 -20.42 0.75
N ALA A 156 13.93 -19.58 1.19
CA ALA A 156 13.26 -19.70 2.48
C ALA A 156 12.27 -20.89 2.58
N THR A 157 12.01 -21.58 1.47
CA THR A 157 11.08 -22.72 1.38
C THR A 157 11.76 -24.09 1.36
N ARG A 158 13.08 -24.16 1.47
CA ARG A 158 13.84 -25.43 1.54
C ARG A 158 14.30 -25.77 2.93
#